data_00c5e23dbb38be163689f7ff5e11530c
#
_entry.id   00c5e23dbb38be163689f7ff5e11530c
#
_cell.length_a   1.000
_cell.length_b   1.000
_cell.length_c   1.000
_cell.angle_alpha   90.00
_cell.angle_beta   90.00
_cell.angle_gamma   90.00
#
_symmetry.space_group_name_H-M   'P 1'
#
loop_
_entity.id
_entity.type
_entity.pdbx_description
1 polymer ?
#
loop_
_entity_poly.entity_id
_entity_poly.type
_entity_poly.pdbx_seq_one_letter_code
_entity_poly.pdbx_strand_id
1 'polypeptide(L)'
;MSTGIYTLANDVVYDQLVALLNSIEVNAGKETPVCVIAYNDQLDKVRQDIATRDNVILLDNPELFVRWEEFSYRVWKTHPSALQEWQAQGMKTKFYRVGENHRYCAFDPESPFEKFIYLDADTLLMNSLDFVFKQLDESDFVVYDFQYKDPAHIFNVGSPKLLEVFDESQINSEIFCSGFYGAKRGLFPEEQREWLVSQLANGEAEVLYKRAPNQSVLNYMRMRSGLSIHNFAVSLPKDKRAGNSVTSSHFEVRDNLLYDHGNRLTYLHYIGIKSKVFNKLCAGENIDFPYRDIFLHYRYYHQPEKRPQFTTKAKPYNQPPSLTTKVFKKLGLSR
;
A
#
# COMPACT_ATOMS: atom_id res chain seq x y z
N MET A 1 1.52 -2.93 25.48
CA MET A 1 2.07 -2.59 24.15
C MET A 1 0.98 -1.94 23.34
N SER A 2 1.25 -0.77 22.76
CA SER A 2 0.30 -0.07 21.90
C SER A 2 0.20 -0.75 20.53
N THR A 3 -1.03 -0.96 20.07
CA THR A 3 -1.32 -1.53 18.74
C THR A 3 -2.15 -0.57 17.93
N GLY A 4 -1.99 -0.57 16.61
CA GLY A 4 -2.81 0.27 15.74
C GLY A 4 -2.53 0.04 14.25
N ILE A 5 -3.22 0.81 13.43
CA ILE A 5 -3.14 0.72 11.98
C ILE A 5 -2.49 1.98 11.43
N TYR A 6 -1.57 1.83 10.49
CA TYR A 6 -1.04 2.94 9.70
C TYR A 6 -1.61 2.91 8.29
N THR A 7 -1.85 4.08 7.73
CA THR A 7 -2.10 4.28 6.31
C THR A 7 -1.40 5.54 5.83
N LEU A 8 -1.13 5.65 4.53
CA LEU A 8 -0.47 6.80 3.91
C LEU A 8 -1.45 7.53 3.00
N ALA A 9 -1.66 8.83 3.23
CA ALA A 9 -2.67 9.57 2.47
C ALA A 9 -2.32 11.04 2.23
N ASN A 10 -3.00 11.63 1.26
CA ASN A 10 -3.17 13.06 1.01
C ASN A 10 -4.56 13.31 0.43
N ASP A 11 -4.87 14.56 0.07
CA ASP A 11 -6.16 14.93 -0.49
C ASP A 11 -6.48 14.29 -1.85
N VAL A 12 -5.46 13.78 -2.58
CA VAL A 12 -5.66 13.06 -3.85
C VAL A 12 -6.35 11.72 -3.65
N VAL A 13 -6.06 11.04 -2.54
CA VAL A 13 -6.64 9.74 -2.16
C VAL A 13 -7.71 9.85 -1.09
N TYR A 14 -8.25 11.05 -0.85
CA TYR A 14 -9.20 11.33 0.22
C TYR A 14 -10.42 10.39 0.23
N ASP A 15 -11.05 10.16 -0.93
CA ASP A 15 -12.22 9.29 -1.01
C ASP A 15 -11.89 7.82 -0.66
N GLN A 16 -10.70 7.36 -1.02
CA GLN A 16 -10.20 6.04 -0.68
C GLN A 16 -9.88 5.95 0.81
N LEU A 17 -9.23 6.96 1.37
CA LEU A 17 -8.95 7.04 2.81
C LEU A 17 -10.22 6.97 3.65
N VAL A 18 -11.26 7.75 3.32
CA VAL A 18 -12.53 7.72 4.05
C VAL A 18 -13.18 6.34 3.98
N ALA A 19 -13.16 5.69 2.82
CA ALA A 19 -13.68 4.34 2.67
C ALA A 19 -12.90 3.33 3.53
N LEU A 20 -11.56 3.42 3.54
CA LEU A 20 -10.71 2.59 4.39
C LEU A 20 -11.02 2.81 5.88
N LEU A 21 -11.04 4.06 6.37
CA LEU A 21 -11.30 4.37 7.78
C LEU A 21 -12.67 3.84 8.24
N ASN A 22 -13.70 4.00 7.42
CA ASN A 22 -15.04 3.48 7.71
C ASN A 22 -15.06 1.93 7.69
N SER A 23 -14.29 1.30 6.80
CA SER A 23 -14.18 -0.17 6.77
C SER A 23 -13.43 -0.71 8.01
N ILE A 24 -12.45 0.01 8.53
CA ILE A 24 -11.77 -0.31 9.79
C ILE A 24 -12.75 -0.20 10.96
N GLU A 25 -13.49 0.90 11.06
CA GLU A 25 -14.50 1.10 12.10
C GLU A 25 -15.51 -0.06 12.16
N VAL A 26 -16.02 -0.49 11.00
CA VAL A 26 -17.02 -1.55 10.90
C VAL A 26 -16.45 -2.93 11.20
N ASN A 27 -15.23 -3.23 10.74
CA ASN A 27 -14.72 -4.60 10.72
C ASN A 27 -13.64 -4.90 11.77
N ALA A 28 -12.97 -3.87 12.32
CA ALA A 28 -12.00 -4.01 13.41
C ALA A 28 -12.47 -3.34 14.72
N GLY A 29 -13.53 -2.53 14.66
CA GLY A 29 -14.09 -1.84 15.82
C GLY A 29 -13.82 -0.34 15.82
N LYS A 30 -14.79 0.41 16.35
CA LYS A 30 -14.78 1.88 16.38
C LYS A 30 -13.58 2.45 17.16
N GLU A 31 -13.09 1.75 18.16
CA GLU A 31 -12.00 2.19 19.02
C GLU A 31 -10.61 1.80 18.46
N THR A 32 -10.54 1.15 17.29
CA THR A 32 -9.26 0.74 16.69
C THR A 32 -8.40 1.98 16.37
N PRO A 33 -7.21 2.14 16.99
CA PRO A 33 -6.38 3.30 16.73
C PRO A 33 -5.83 3.29 15.30
N VAL A 34 -5.97 4.43 14.61
CA VAL A 34 -5.41 4.61 13.25
C VAL A 34 -4.52 5.84 13.22
N CYS A 35 -3.38 5.72 12.59
CA CYS A 35 -2.46 6.82 12.31
C CYS A 35 -2.35 7.01 10.81
N VAL A 36 -2.83 8.13 10.30
CA VAL A 36 -2.67 8.54 8.91
C VAL A 36 -1.33 9.26 8.77
N ILE A 37 -0.43 8.69 7.99
CA ILE A 37 0.87 9.30 7.67
C ILE A 37 0.67 10.24 6.47
N ALA A 38 1.16 11.46 6.57
CA ALA A 38 1.06 12.42 5.47
C ALA A 38 1.96 12.03 4.29
N TYR A 39 1.36 11.91 3.10
CA TYR A 39 2.11 11.69 1.85
C TYR A 39 2.89 12.94 1.42
N ASN A 40 2.28 14.11 1.62
CA ASN A 40 2.81 15.46 1.39
C ASN A 40 1.96 16.48 2.15
N ASP A 41 2.12 17.76 1.87
CA ASP A 41 1.43 18.88 2.52
C ASP A 41 0.00 19.17 2.01
N GLN A 42 -0.50 18.45 1.00
CA GLN A 42 -1.88 18.56 0.52
C GLN A 42 -2.83 17.75 1.41
N LEU A 43 -3.27 18.32 2.52
CA LEU A 43 -3.96 17.60 3.62
C LEU A 43 -5.23 18.27 4.13
N ASP A 44 -5.78 19.27 3.43
CA ASP A 44 -6.90 20.05 3.95
C ASP A 44 -8.14 19.18 4.22
N LYS A 45 -8.52 18.33 3.27
CA LYS A 45 -9.66 17.41 3.41
C LYS A 45 -9.34 16.30 4.44
N VAL A 46 -8.13 15.77 4.40
CA VAL A 46 -7.68 14.73 5.33
C VAL A 46 -7.74 15.25 6.76
N ARG A 47 -7.23 16.45 7.04
CA ARG A 47 -7.28 17.08 8.38
C ARG A 47 -8.72 17.30 8.85
N GLN A 48 -9.60 17.77 7.95
CA GLN A 48 -11.02 17.98 8.29
C GLN A 48 -11.73 16.67 8.66
N ASP A 49 -11.47 15.57 7.94
CA ASP A 49 -12.09 14.28 8.25
C ASP A 49 -11.55 13.71 9.57
N ILE A 50 -10.22 13.70 9.76
CA ILE A 50 -9.56 13.20 10.97
C ILE A 50 -10.06 13.94 12.22
N ALA A 51 -10.27 15.26 12.14
CA ALA A 51 -10.77 16.06 13.25
C ALA A 51 -12.18 15.62 13.75
N THR A 52 -12.89 14.80 12.99
CA THR A 52 -14.21 14.25 13.36
C THR A 52 -14.13 12.82 13.96
N ARG A 53 -12.92 12.27 14.11
CA ARG A 53 -12.70 10.87 14.53
C ARG A 53 -11.79 10.82 15.77
N ASP A 54 -12.30 10.29 16.87
CA ASP A 54 -11.57 10.26 18.16
C ASP A 54 -10.40 9.26 18.14
N ASN A 55 -10.46 8.24 17.30
CA ASN A 55 -9.48 7.15 17.20
C ASN A 55 -8.46 7.33 16.07
N VAL A 56 -8.49 8.44 15.33
CA VAL A 56 -7.62 8.69 14.18
C VAL A 56 -6.70 9.87 14.44
N ILE A 57 -5.42 9.68 14.28
CA ILE A 57 -4.40 10.74 14.40
C ILE A 57 -3.68 10.95 13.06
N LEU A 58 -3.15 12.16 12.86
CA LEU A 58 -2.31 12.50 11.71
C LEU A 58 -0.85 12.54 12.15
N LEU A 59 0.01 11.80 11.46
CA LEU A 59 1.46 11.91 11.55
C LEU A 59 1.96 12.76 10.38
N ASP A 60 2.36 13.99 10.68
CA ASP A 60 2.89 14.97 9.73
C ASP A 60 4.19 15.63 10.26
N ASN A 61 5.01 14.83 10.92
CA ASN A 61 6.28 15.27 11.51
C ASN A 61 7.38 15.36 10.43
N PRO A 62 7.83 16.58 10.05
CA PRO A 62 8.84 16.76 9.00
C PRO A 62 10.20 16.13 9.34
N GLU A 63 10.59 16.06 10.61
CA GLU A 63 11.88 15.49 11.01
C GLU A 63 11.91 13.97 10.76
N LEU A 64 10.80 13.29 11.08
CA LEU A 64 10.66 11.87 10.76
C LEU A 64 10.68 11.63 9.24
N PHE A 65 10.00 12.47 8.48
CA PHE A 65 9.96 12.33 7.01
C PHE A 65 11.35 12.54 6.42
N VAL A 66 12.06 13.57 6.80
CA VAL A 66 13.43 13.84 6.32
C VAL A 66 14.36 12.67 6.63
N ARG A 67 14.27 12.08 7.82
CA ARG A 67 15.07 10.92 8.24
C ARG A 67 14.89 9.72 7.28
N TRP A 68 13.65 9.37 6.97
CA TRP A 68 13.34 8.24 6.11
C TRP A 68 13.47 8.53 4.61
N GLU A 69 13.25 9.77 4.19
CA GLU A 69 13.56 10.22 2.84
C GLU A 69 15.07 10.18 2.57
N GLU A 70 15.88 10.63 3.52
CA GLU A 70 17.34 10.60 3.38
C GLU A 70 17.87 9.18 3.29
N PHE A 71 17.37 8.28 4.17
CA PHE A 71 17.67 6.86 4.06
C PHE A 71 17.31 6.32 2.67
N SER A 72 16.10 6.54 2.21
CA SER A 72 15.63 6.07 0.90
C SER A 72 16.42 6.68 -0.27
N TYR A 73 16.78 7.95 -0.17
CA TYR A 73 17.63 8.59 -1.18
C TYR A 73 19.02 7.95 -1.25
N ARG A 74 19.63 7.67 -0.10
CA ARG A 74 20.93 7.00 -0.02
C ARG A 74 20.86 5.58 -0.60
N VAL A 75 19.77 4.84 -0.34
CA VAL A 75 19.49 3.54 -0.98
C VAL A 75 19.50 3.69 -2.50
N TRP A 76 18.73 4.62 -3.06
CA TRP A 76 18.61 4.77 -4.52
C TRP A 76 19.84 5.40 -5.17
N LYS A 77 20.65 6.12 -4.41
CA LYS A 77 21.95 6.64 -4.87
C LYS A 77 22.96 5.52 -5.14
N THR A 78 22.85 4.38 -4.47
CA THR A 78 23.71 3.21 -4.74
C THR A 78 23.34 2.48 -6.04
N HIS A 79 22.09 2.65 -6.53
CA HIS A 79 21.64 1.96 -7.73
C HIS A 79 22.29 2.54 -8.99
N PRO A 80 22.88 1.72 -9.88
CA PRO A 80 23.73 2.20 -10.99
C PRO A 80 23.02 3.11 -11.99
N SER A 81 21.70 3.02 -12.14
CA SER A 81 20.97 3.77 -13.17
C SER A 81 19.68 4.46 -12.70
N ALA A 82 19.14 4.15 -11.51
CA ALA A 82 17.79 4.58 -11.13
C ALA A 82 17.60 6.09 -11.15
N LEU A 83 18.47 6.86 -10.49
CA LEU A 83 18.34 8.31 -10.42
C LEU A 83 18.44 8.97 -11.81
N GLN A 84 19.37 8.51 -12.65
CA GLN A 84 19.53 9.04 -14.01
C GLN A 84 18.31 8.74 -14.87
N GLU A 85 17.78 7.52 -14.83
CA GLU A 85 16.60 7.13 -15.59
C GLU A 85 15.36 7.93 -15.16
N TRP A 86 15.15 8.11 -13.85
CA TRP A 86 14.02 8.91 -13.34
C TRP A 86 14.15 10.40 -13.71
N GLN A 87 15.34 10.96 -13.65
CA GLN A 87 15.61 12.32 -14.12
C GLN A 87 15.33 12.48 -15.61
N ALA A 88 15.78 11.54 -16.43
CA ALA A 88 15.49 11.51 -17.87
C ALA A 88 14.00 11.40 -18.20
N GLN A 89 13.20 10.79 -17.30
CA GLN A 89 11.74 10.70 -17.37
C GLN A 89 11.04 11.97 -16.85
N GLY A 90 11.78 13.01 -16.48
CA GLY A 90 11.23 14.29 -16.03
C GLY A 90 10.89 14.36 -14.53
N MET A 91 11.50 13.51 -13.70
CA MET A 91 11.37 13.59 -12.24
C MET A 91 11.88 14.94 -11.72
N LYS A 92 11.06 15.59 -10.88
CA LYS A 92 11.37 16.89 -10.27
C LYS A 92 11.75 16.81 -8.80
N THR A 93 11.58 15.64 -8.19
CA THR A 93 11.85 15.36 -6.77
C THR A 93 13.25 14.76 -6.60
N LYS A 94 13.72 14.63 -5.36
CA LYS A 94 15.03 14.06 -5.01
C LYS A 94 15.19 12.62 -5.54
N PHE A 95 14.10 11.84 -5.54
CA PHE A 95 13.99 10.53 -6.18
C PHE A 95 12.52 10.21 -6.48
N TYR A 96 12.24 9.12 -7.20
CA TYR A 96 10.90 8.77 -7.66
C TYR A 96 9.99 8.36 -6.48
N ARG A 97 8.79 8.96 -6.38
CA ARG A 97 7.79 8.67 -5.36
C ARG A 97 8.27 8.90 -3.91
N VAL A 98 8.95 10.03 -3.67
CA VAL A 98 9.49 10.39 -2.34
C VAL A 98 8.46 10.19 -1.22
N GLY A 99 7.27 10.75 -1.34
CA GLY A 99 6.23 10.68 -0.28
C GLY A 99 5.76 9.26 0.05
N GLU A 100 5.92 8.28 -0.85
CA GLU A 100 5.58 6.89 -0.53
C GLU A 100 6.50 6.28 0.54
N ASN A 101 7.69 6.83 0.73
CA ASN A 101 8.66 6.35 1.71
C ASN A 101 8.34 6.84 3.13
N HIS A 102 7.42 7.81 3.30
CA HIS A 102 6.92 8.21 4.60
C HIS A 102 6.29 7.05 5.38
N ARG A 103 5.80 6.00 4.69
CA ARG A 103 5.32 4.77 5.35
C ARG A 103 6.36 4.12 6.27
N TYR A 104 7.66 4.32 6.01
CA TYR A 104 8.72 3.79 6.86
C TYR A 104 8.78 4.46 8.23
N CYS A 105 8.16 5.63 8.40
CA CYS A 105 8.01 6.26 9.71
C CYS A 105 7.31 5.33 10.70
N ALA A 106 6.48 4.38 10.25
CA ALA A 106 5.88 3.37 11.13
C ALA A 106 6.91 2.52 11.88
N PHE A 107 8.14 2.39 11.37
CA PHE A 107 9.24 1.68 12.02
C PHE A 107 10.06 2.56 12.95
N ASP A 108 9.85 3.88 12.93
CA ASP A 108 10.64 4.81 13.73
C ASP A 108 10.37 4.63 15.24
N PRO A 109 11.38 4.67 16.11
CA PRO A 109 11.19 4.57 17.56
C PRO A 109 10.23 5.61 18.15
N GLU A 110 10.08 6.77 17.50
CA GLU A 110 9.18 7.84 17.92
C GLU A 110 7.73 7.65 17.46
N SER A 111 7.46 6.64 16.64
CA SER A 111 6.11 6.35 16.11
C SER A 111 5.17 5.77 17.16
N PRO A 112 3.84 6.03 17.08
CA PRO A 112 2.92 5.80 18.20
C PRO A 112 2.69 4.32 18.54
N PHE A 113 2.79 3.40 17.57
CA PHE A 113 2.42 1.99 17.80
C PHE A 113 3.63 1.08 17.89
N GLU A 114 3.68 0.21 18.91
CA GLU A 114 4.73 -0.79 19.09
C GLU A 114 4.55 -1.98 18.15
N LYS A 115 3.31 -2.40 17.93
CA LYS A 115 2.90 -3.35 16.88
C LYS A 115 1.89 -2.67 15.99
N PHE A 116 2.04 -2.81 14.71
CA PHE A 116 1.16 -2.15 13.77
C PHE A 116 0.82 -3.01 12.55
N ILE A 117 -0.28 -2.65 11.91
CA ILE A 117 -0.62 -3.12 10.56
C ILE A 117 -0.63 -1.91 9.65
N TYR A 118 0.08 -1.98 8.54
CA TYR A 118 0.05 -0.99 7.49
C TYR A 118 -0.96 -1.41 6.42
N LEU A 119 -1.80 -0.46 5.99
CA LEU A 119 -2.77 -0.60 4.90
C LEU A 119 -2.61 0.55 3.92
N ASP A 120 -2.47 0.26 2.62
CA ASP A 120 -2.56 1.32 1.59
C ASP A 120 -3.97 1.92 1.58
N ALA A 121 -4.08 3.23 1.30
CA ALA A 121 -5.37 3.94 1.31
C ALA A 121 -6.40 3.38 0.30
N ASP A 122 -5.96 2.66 -0.73
CA ASP A 122 -6.80 1.96 -1.70
C ASP A 122 -7.14 0.52 -1.30
N THR A 123 -7.17 0.26 0.01
CA THR A 123 -7.66 -1.01 0.57
C THR A 123 -8.98 -0.79 1.31
N LEU A 124 -9.75 -1.88 1.46
CA LEU A 124 -10.89 -1.95 2.39
C LEU A 124 -10.69 -3.14 3.33
N LEU A 125 -10.79 -2.89 4.61
CA LEU A 125 -10.78 -3.96 5.59
C LEU A 125 -12.11 -4.73 5.53
N MET A 126 -12.05 -6.08 5.53
CA MET A 126 -13.22 -6.94 5.42
C MET A 126 -13.41 -7.83 6.65
N ASN A 127 -12.43 -7.91 7.56
CA ASN A 127 -12.47 -8.80 8.73
C ASN A 127 -11.71 -8.19 9.91
N SER A 128 -11.82 -8.78 11.12
CA SER A 128 -10.96 -8.46 12.25
C SER A 128 -9.48 -8.71 11.92
N LEU A 129 -8.59 -7.95 12.56
CA LEU A 129 -7.15 -8.06 12.45
C LEU A 129 -6.48 -8.72 13.67
N ASP A 130 -7.26 -9.21 14.64
CA ASP A 130 -6.75 -9.78 15.89
C ASP A 130 -5.76 -10.93 15.66
N PHE A 131 -6.05 -11.78 14.66
CA PHE A 131 -5.15 -12.89 14.30
C PHE A 131 -3.80 -12.43 13.77
N VAL A 132 -3.76 -11.27 13.09
CA VAL A 132 -2.51 -10.66 12.58
C VAL A 132 -1.70 -10.11 13.75
N PHE A 133 -2.34 -9.35 14.66
CA PHE A 133 -1.68 -8.83 15.86
C PHE A 133 -1.17 -9.95 16.77
N LYS A 134 -1.93 -11.03 16.92
CA LYS A 134 -1.49 -12.21 17.66
C LYS A 134 -0.26 -12.86 17.03
N GLN A 135 -0.23 -13.00 15.70
CA GLN A 135 0.91 -13.60 15.02
C GLN A 135 2.17 -12.74 15.11
N LEU A 136 2.04 -11.42 15.31
CA LEU A 136 3.18 -10.53 15.58
C LEU A 136 3.86 -10.80 16.94
N ASP A 137 3.29 -11.61 17.83
CA ASP A 137 4.00 -12.08 19.01
C ASP A 137 5.13 -13.04 18.65
N GLU A 138 4.95 -13.81 17.56
CA GLU A 138 5.85 -14.89 17.13
C GLU A 138 6.72 -14.50 15.92
N SER A 139 6.34 -13.45 15.16
CA SER A 139 7.02 -13.04 13.94
C SER A 139 7.31 -11.54 13.93
N ASP A 140 8.34 -11.12 13.20
CA ASP A 140 8.67 -9.71 13.04
C ASP A 140 7.78 -9.05 12.00
N PHE A 141 7.44 -9.79 10.94
CA PHE A 141 6.48 -9.41 9.91
C PHE A 141 5.37 -10.44 9.77
N VAL A 142 4.17 -9.97 9.49
CA VAL A 142 2.99 -10.79 9.20
C VAL A 142 2.29 -10.23 7.97
N VAL A 143 2.00 -11.10 7.01
CA VAL A 143 1.30 -10.71 5.78
C VAL A 143 0.21 -11.73 5.44
N TYR A 144 -0.75 -11.32 4.62
CA TYR A 144 -1.69 -12.21 3.96
C TYR A 144 -1.70 -11.87 2.48
N ASP A 145 -0.67 -12.32 1.76
CA ASP A 145 -0.37 -11.87 0.42
C ASP A 145 0.12 -12.98 -0.50
N PHE A 146 -0.20 -12.84 -1.78
CA PHE A 146 0.12 -13.81 -2.84
C PHE A 146 1.25 -13.34 -3.76
N GLN A 147 1.91 -12.22 -3.47
CA GLN A 147 2.95 -11.61 -4.30
C GLN A 147 4.18 -12.54 -4.50
N TYR A 148 4.41 -13.45 -3.56
CA TYR A 148 5.46 -14.46 -3.69
C TYR A 148 5.36 -15.31 -4.98
N LYS A 149 4.21 -15.32 -5.65
CA LYS A 149 4.01 -16.01 -6.93
C LYS A 149 4.57 -15.23 -8.13
N ASP A 150 4.86 -13.94 -7.95
CA ASP A 150 5.41 -13.07 -9.01
C ASP A 150 6.45 -12.10 -8.44
N PRO A 151 7.72 -12.51 -8.33
CA PRO A 151 8.79 -11.69 -7.79
C PRO A 151 9.16 -10.50 -8.68
N ALA A 152 8.76 -10.48 -9.95
CA ALA A 152 9.11 -9.42 -10.91
C ALA A 152 8.55 -8.03 -10.55
N HIS A 153 7.58 -7.96 -9.61
CA HIS A 153 7.07 -6.69 -9.09
C HIS A 153 7.76 -6.25 -7.78
N ILE A 154 8.61 -7.09 -7.22
CA ILE A 154 9.34 -6.82 -5.98
C ILE A 154 10.82 -6.59 -6.27
N PHE A 155 11.43 -7.46 -7.05
CA PHE A 155 12.84 -7.42 -7.37
C PHE A 155 13.11 -7.37 -8.87
N ASN A 156 14.30 -6.96 -9.24
CA ASN A 156 14.82 -7.05 -10.60
C ASN A 156 15.24 -8.50 -10.90
N VAL A 157 14.28 -9.32 -11.30
CA VAL A 157 14.50 -10.75 -11.62
C VAL A 157 15.44 -10.97 -12.80
N GLY A 158 15.75 -9.93 -13.58
CA GLY A 158 16.74 -9.99 -14.66
C GLY A 158 18.18 -9.83 -14.18
N SER A 159 18.42 -9.44 -12.94
CA SER A 159 19.76 -9.32 -12.38
C SER A 159 20.26 -10.67 -11.83
N PRO A 160 21.42 -11.17 -12.27
CA PRO A 160 22.02 -12.38 -11.67
C PRO A 160 22.35 -12.18 -10.19
N LYS A 161 22.53 -10.92 -9.76
CA LYS A 161 22.81 -10.56 -8.37
C LYS A 161 21.70 -10.99 -7.40
N LEU A 162 20.47 -11.16 -7.88
CA LEU A 162 19.33 -11.52 -7.01
C LEU A 162 19.55 -12.87 -6.31
N LEU A 163 20.05 -13.87 -7.03
CA LEU A 163 20.34 -15.21 -6.47
C LEU A 163 21.69 -15.29 -5.73
N GLU A 164 22.54 -14.27 -5.87
CA GLU A 164 23.74 -14.14 -5.03
C GLU A 164 23.40 -13.55 -3.65
N VAL A 165 22.35 -12.72 -3.58
CA VAL A 165 21.94 -12.00 -2.36
C VAL A 165 20.90 -12.76 -1.56
N PHE A 166 19.97 -13.45 -2.23
CA PHE A 166 18.86 -14.17 -1.60
C PHE A 166 18.72 -15.59 -2.15
N ASP A 167 18.40 -16.52 -1.29
CA ASP A 167 18.06 -17.86 -1.71
C ASP A 167 16.76 -17.88 -2.54
N GLU A 168 16.70 -18.75 -3.53
CA GLU A 168 15.51 -18.90 -4.39
C GLU A 168 14.27 -19.26 -3.57
N SER A 169 14.41 -20.07 -2.54
CA SER A 169 13.32 -20.44 -1.63
C SER A 169 12.75 -19.23 -0.89
N GLN A 170 13.59 -18.29 -0.48
CA GLN A 170 13.14 -17.04 0.16
C GLN A 170 12.40 -16.15 -0.83
N ILE A 171 12.91 -15.98 -2.04
CA ILE A 171 12.25 -15.18 -3.09
C ILE A 171 10.86 -15.76 -3.39
N ASN A 172 10.71 -17.08 -3.45
CA ASN A 172 9.47 -17.76 -3.80
C ASN A 172 8.47 -17.92 -2.63
N SER A 173 8.77 -17.46 -1.43
CA SER A 173 7.90 -17.64 -0.26
C SER A 173 7.79 -16.44 0.67
N GLU A 174 8.78 -15.55 0.71
CA GLU A 174 8.90 -14.53 1.76
C GLU A 174 8.65 -13.10 1.28
N ILE A 175 8.58 -12.86 -0.03
CA ILE A 175 8.27 -11.54 -0.58
C ILE A 175 6.79 -11.22 -0.48
N PHE A 176 6.46 -9.93 -0.40
CA PHE A 176 5.09 -9.47 -0.24
C PHE A 176 4.83 -8.10 -0.87
N CYS A 177 3.56 -7.83 -1.18
CA CYS A 177 3.07 -6.51 -1.56
C CYS A 177 3.03 -5.59 -0.35
N SER A 178 3.59 -4.39 -0.48
CA SER A 178 3.64 -3.40 0.61
C SER A 178 2.29 -2.76 0.96
N GLY A 179 1.21 -3.15 0.29
CA GLY A 179 -0.13 -2.60 0.56
C GLY A 179 -0.84 -3.15 1.79
N PHE A 180 -0.36 -4.29 2.33
CA PHE A 180 -0.81 -4.88 3.59
C PHE A 180 0.33 -5.62 4.26
N TYR A 181 0.74 -5.19 5.44
CA TYR A 181 1.67 -5.94 6.29
C TYR A 181 1.52 -5.54 7.75
N GLY A 182 1.69 -6.49 8.65
CA GLY A 182 1.92 -6.26 10.08
C GLY A 182 3.40 -6.25 10.38
N ALA A 183 3.85 -5.38 11.32
CA ALA A 183 5.23 -5.32 11.77
C ALA A 183 5.33 -4.69 13.18
N LYS A 184 6.57 -4.57 13.67
CA LYS A 184 6.90 -3.95 14.95
C LYS A 184 7.69 -2.66 14.73
N ARG A 185 7.51 -1.70 15.62
CA ARG A 185 8.33 -0.49 15.71
C ARG A 185 9.78 -0.85 16.03
N GLY A 186 10.74 -0.08 15.52
CA GLY A 186 12.15 -0.21 15.88
C GLY A 186 12.92 -1.33 15.16
N LEU A 187 12.31 -2.05 14.20
CA LEU A 187 12.99 -3.15 13.48
C LEU A 187 14.18 -2.69 12.64
N PHE A 188 14.26 -1.40 12.29
CA PHE A 188 15.32 -0.83 11.47
C PHE A 188 15.99 0.36 12.18
N PRO A 189 16.76 0.12 13.25
CA PRO A 189 17.53 1.19 13.90
C PRO A 189 18.56 1.79 12.93
N GLU A 190 19.12 2.94 13.27
CA GLU A 190 20.04 3.67 12.41
C GLU A 190 21.23 2.81 11.97
N GLU A 191 21.85 2.09 12.87
CA GLU A 191 22.97 1.18 12.58
C GLU A 191 22.59 0.14 11.53
N GLN A 192 21.39 -0.45 11.63
CA GLN A 192 20.90 -1.41 10.66
C GLN A 192 20.65 -0.76 9.29
N ARG A 193 20.11 0.47 9.26
CA ARG A 193 19.92 1.21 8.01
C ARG A 193 21.25 1.55 7.34
N GLU A 194 22.25 1.96 8.11
CA GLU A 194 23.61 2.22 7.61
C GLU A 194 24.23 0.98 6.99
N TRP A 195 24.10 -0.14 7.68
CA TRP A 195 24.57 -1.41 7.19
C TRP A 195 23.88 -1.81 5.87
N LEU A 196 22.55 -1.70 5.78
CA LEU A 196 21.80 -2.00 4.55
C LEU A 196 22.25 -1.12 3.38
N VAL A 197 22.48 0.17 3.59
CA VAL A 197 23.01 1.08 2.56
C VAL A 197 24.42 0.64 2.13
N SER A 198 25.26 0.20 3.05
CA SER A 198 26.60 -0.30 2.74
C SER A 198 26.57 -1.57 1.86
N GLN A 199 25.63 -2.50 2.13
CA GLN A 199 25.46 -3.70 1.31
C GLN A 199 25.04 -3.35 -0.13
N LEU A 200 24.08 -2.44 -0.25
CA LEU A 200 23.67 -1.93 -1.57
C LEU A 200 24.80 -1.25 -2.31
N ALA A 201 25.62 -0.43 -1.63
CA ALA A 201 26.81 0.20 -2.22
C ALA A 201 27.87 -0.81 -2.65
N ASN A 202 27.96 -1.96 -1.99
CA ASN A 202 28.85 -3.07 -2.32
C ASN A 202 28.33 -3.97 -3.46
N GLY A 203 27.33 -3.50 -4.22
CA GLY A 203 26.87 -4.14 -5.46
C GLY A 203 25.53 -4.87 -5.37
N GLU A 204 24.83 -4.85 -4.22
CA GLU A 204 23.51 -5.48 -4.12
C GLU A 204 22.39 -4.61 -4.72
N ALA A 205 22.62 -3.34 -5.04
CA ALA A 205 21.59 -2.40 -5.47
C ALA A 205 20.86 -2.80 -6.77
N GLU A 206 21.48 -3.61 -7.62
CA GLU A 206 20.87 -4.10 -8.86
C GLU A 206 19.67 -5.03 -8.63
N VAL A 207 19.50 -5.58 -7.43
CA VAL A 207 18.33 -6.41 -7.09
C VAL A 207 17.05 -5.59 -6.98
N LEU A 208 17.17 -4.26 -6.77
CA LEU A 208 16.02 -3.39 -6.52
C LEU A 208 15.21 -3.12 -7.79
N TYR A 209 13.88 -3.17 -7.65
CA TYR A 209 12.92 -2.90 -8.73
C TYR A 209 12.51 -1.43 -8.77
N LYS A 210 12.91 -0.73 -9.81
CA LYS A 210 12.76 0.73 -9.96
C LYS A 210 11.31 1.24 -10.12
N ARG A 211 10.36 0.40 -10.54
CA ARG A 211 8.97 0.82 -10.80
C ARG A 211 8.07 0.80 -9.57
N ALA A 212 8.45 0.02 -8.55
CA ALA A 212 7.80 0.00 -7.24
C ALA A 212 8.86 0.18 -6.14
N PRO A 213 9.49 1.38 -6.07
CA PRO A 213 10.72 1.59 -5.30
C PRO A 213 10.56 1.30 -3.81
N ASN A 214 9.49 1.77 -3.20
CA ASN A 214 9.21 1.56 -1.77
C ASN A 214 8.97 0.08 -1.42
N GLN A 215 8.23 -0.64 -2.26
CA GLN A 215 7.93 -2.06 -2.06
C GLN A 215 9.20 -2.90 -2.18
N SER A 216 10.04 -2.60 -3.16
CA SER A 216 11.32 -3.26 -3.36
C SER A 216 12.27 -3.05 -2.18
N VAL A 217 12.40 -1.80 -1.73
CA VAL A 217 13.26 -1.45 -0.58
C VAL A 217 12.76 -2.13 0.70
N LEU A 218 11.44 -2.13 0.97
CA LEU A 218 10.87 -2.77 2.16
C LEU A 218 11.18 -4.27 2.20
N ASN A 219 10.98 -4.97 1.08
CA ASN A 219 11.30 -6.41 0.99
C ASN A 219 12.80 -6.65 1.15
N TYR A 220 13.67 -5.83 0.52
CA TYR A 220 15.10 -5.91 0.69
C TYR A 220 15.50 -5.70 2.15
N MET A 221 15.00 -4.65 2.82
CA MET A 221 15.28 -4.37 4.22
C MET A 221 14.92 -5.57 5.10
N ARG A 222 13.71 -6.10 4.97
CA ARG A 222 13.24 -7.24 5.77
C ARG A 222 14.09 -8.48 5.53
N MET A 223 14.28 -8.89 4.26
CA MET A 223 14.99 -10.11 3.90
C MET A 223 16.46 -10.02 4.27
N ARG A 224 17.11 -8.92 3.93
CA ARG A 224 18.55 -8.75 4.17
C ARG A 224 18.91 -8.61 5.65
N SER A 225 17.95 -8.14 6.47
CA SER A 225 18.09 -8.11 7.94
C SER A 225 17.76 -9.44 8.62
N GLY A 226 17.37 -10.47 7.88
CA GLY A 226 17.02 -11.78 8.43
C GLY A 226 15.78 -11.76 9.34
N LEU A 227 14.91 -10.74 9.21
CA LEU A 227 13.70 -10.64 10.02
C LEU A 227 12.68 -11.70 9.61
N SER A 228 12.08 -12.34 10.60
CA SER A 228 11.09 -13.41 10.40
C SER A 228 9.80 -12.88 9.75
N ILE A 229 9.18 -13.71 8.91
CA ILE A 229 7.88 -13.39 8.29
C ILE A 229 6.93 -14.57 8.38
N HIS A 230 5.68 -14.28 8.72
CA HIS A 230 4.57 -15.22 8.61
C HIS A 230 3.60 -14.77 7.51
N ASN A 231 3.37 -15.63 6.52
CA ASN A 231 2.39 -15.35 5.47
C ASN A 231 1.20 -16.31 5.55
N PHE A 232 0.03 -15.79 5.90
CA PHE A 232 -1.20 -16.57 5.97
C PHE A 232 -1.61 -17.19 4.64
N ALA A 233 -1.26 -16.59 3.50
CA ALA A 233 -1.49 -17.18 2.19
C ALA A 233 -0.65 -18.44 1.93
N VAL A 234 0.43 -18.64 2.69
CA VAL A 234 1.29 -19.84 2.63
C VAL A 234 0.90 -20.83 3.73
N SER A 235 0.72 -20.35 4.97
CA SER A 235 0.55 -21.20 6.16
C SER A 235 -0.85 -21.79 6.31
N LEU A 236 -1.89 -21.09 5.87
CA LEU A 236 -3.25 -21.62 5.96
C LEU A 236 -3.49 -22.78 4.98
N PRO A 237 -4.32 -23.76 5.33
CA PRO A 237 -4.83 -24.75 4.39
C PRO A 237 -5.49 -24.10 3.17
N LYS A 238 -5.37 -24.71 1.99
CA LYS A 238 -5.87 -24.13 0.73
C LYS A 238 -7.36 -23.77 0.78
N ASP A 239 -8.17 -24.59 1.42
CA ASP A 239 -9.61 -24.41 1.59
C ASP A 239 -9.99 -23.32 2.61
N LYS A 240 -9.03 -22.79 3.36
CA LYS A 240 -9.18 -21.70 4.34
C LYS A 240 -8.61 -20.36 3.86
N ARG A 241 -8.01 -20.35 2.68
CA ARG A 241 -7.43 -19.13 2.11
C ARG A 241 -8.51 -18.30 1.43
N ALA A 242 -8.37 -16.98 1.53
CA ALA A 242 -9.15 -16.03 0.77
C ALA A 242 -8.20 -15.10 -0.02
N GLY A 243 -8.60 -14.74 -1.22
CA GLY A 243 -7.90 -13.72 -2.01
C GLY A 243 -8.03 -12.32 -1.39
N ASN A 244 -7.34 -11.37 -1.98
CA ASN A 244 -7.28 -9.98 -1.47
C ASN A 244 -7.27 -8.92 -2.58
N SER A 245 -7.24 -9.33 -3.84
CA SER A 245 -7.05 -8.41 -4.97
C SER A 245 -8.35 -8.16 -5.74
N VAL A 246 -8.59 -6.91 -6.10
CA VAL A 246 -9.68 -6.48 -6.98
C VAL A 246 -9.64 -7.15 -8.37
N THR A 247 -8.50 -7.68 -8.77
CA THR A 247 -8.35 -8.42 -10.03
C THR A 247 -9.08 -9.77 -10.03
N SER A 248 -9.47 -10.28 -8.85
CA SER A 248 -10.27 -11.50 -8.69
C SER A 248 -11.75 -11.16 -8.81
N SER A 249 -12.39 -11.54 -9.91
CA SER A 249 -13.80 -11.21 -10.20
C SER A 249 -14.81 -12.18 -9.60
N HIS A 250 -14.35 -13.22 -8.90
CA HIS A 250 -15.19 -14.33 -8.42
C HIS A 250 -15.63 -14.21 -6.96
N PHE A 251 -15.22 -13.17 -6.24
CA PHE A 251 -15.63 -12.99 -4.86
C PHE A 251 -17.14 -12.75 -4.75
N GLU A 252 -17.78 -13.48 -3.84
CA GLU A 252 -19.20 -13.34 -3.57
C GLU A 252 -19.45 -12.17 -2.62
N VAL A 253 -20.43 -11.34 -2.95
CA VAL A 253 -20.88 -10.24 -2.08
C VAL A 253 -22.01 -10.73 -1.18
N ARG A 254 -21.85 -10.58 0.14
CA ARG A 254 -22.88 -10.86 1.16
C ARG A 254 -22.83 -9.76 2.21
N ASP A 255 -23.91 -9.01 2.41
CA ASP A 255 -24.02 -7.94 3.42
C ASP A 255 -22.86 -6.93 3.38
N ASN A 256 -22.48 -6.48 2.19
CA ASN A 256 -21.33 -5.59 1.94
C ASN A 256 -19.95 -6.15 2.35
N LEU A 257 -19.86 -7.45 2.53
CA LEU A 257 -18.61 -8.18 2.73
C LEU A 257 -18.30 -9.06 1.53
N LEU A 258 -17.03 -9.41 1.36
CA LEU A 258 -16.56 -10.27 0.28
C LEU A 258 -16.13 -11.63 0.82
N TYR A 259 -16.47 -12.66 0.05
CA TYR A 259 -16.12 -14.06 0.36
C TYR A 259 -15.47 -14.72 -0.86
N ASP A 260 -14.40 -15.45 -0.60
CA ASP A 260 -13.70 -16.29 -1.57
C ASP A 260 -13.90 -17.75 -1.20
N HIS A 261 -14.65 -18.51 -2.02
CA HIS A 261 -15.01 -19.90 -1.75
C HIS A 261 -15.55 -20.13 -0.32
N GLY A 262 -16.41 -19.21 0.15
CA GLY A 262 -17.02 -19.26 1.47
C GLY A 262 -16.15 -18.68 2.60
N ASN A 263 -14.88 -18.36 2.39
CA ASN A 263 -14.03 -17.71 3.36
C ASN A 263 -14.13 -16.20 3.24
N ARG A 264 -14.38 -15.50 4.33
CA ARG A 264 -14.42 -14.04 4.35
C ARG A 264 -13.04 -13.48 4.08
N LEU A 265 -12.93 -12.49 3.18
CA LEU A 265 -11.67 -11.80 2.92
C LEU A 265 -11.19 -11.10 4.19
N THR A 266 -9.87 -10.99 4.35
CA THR A 266 -9.29 -10.12 5.39
C THR A 266 -9.34 -8.67 4.96
N TYR A 267 -8.97 -8.39 3.71
CA TYR A 267 -9.05 -7.07 3.09
C TYR A 267 -9.23 -7.21 1.57
N LEU A 268 -9.68 -6.14 0.93
CA LEU A 268 -9.68 -5.99 -0.53
C LEU A 268 -8.71 -4.88 -0.90
N HIS A 269 -7.79 -5.14 -1.82
CA HIS A 269 -6.87 -4.16 -2.37
C HIS A 269 -7.27 -3.78 -3.81
N TYR A 270 -7.58 -2.52 -4.04
CA TYR A 270 -7.92 -1.97 -5.36
C TYR A 270 -6.67 -1.73 -6.21
N ILE A 271 -5.72 -2.62 -6.15
CA ILE A 271 -4.43 -2.54 -6.84
C ILE A 271 -4.60 -2.25 -8.33
N GLY A 272 -3.86 -1.26 -8.83
CA GLY A 272 -3.89 -0.85 -10.25
C GLY A 272 -5.04 0.07 -10.64
N ILE A 273 -6.01 0.35 -9.78
CA ILE A 273 -7.06 1.35 -10.01
C ILE A 273 -6.56 2.71 -9.53
N LYS A 274 -6.40 3.66 -10.46
CA LYS A 274 -5.86 4.99 -10.15
C LYS A 274 -6.84 5.80 -9.30
N SER A 275 -6.35 6.59 -8.35
CA SER A 275 -7.14 7.48 -7.47
C SER A 275 -8.12 8.36 -8.25
N LYS A 276 -7.74 8.83 -9.44
CA LYS A 276 -8.63 9.61 -10.32
C LYS A 276 -9.95 8.89 -10.66
N VAL A 277 -9.97 7.54 -10.69
CA VAL A 277 -11.19 6.76 -10.97
C VAL A 277 -12.18 6.90 -9.81
N PHE A 278 -11.69 6.77 -8.58
CA PHE A 278 -12.50 6.94 -7.36
C PHE A 278 -13.02 8.37 -7.23
N ASN A 279 -12.16 9.38 -7.44
CA ASN A 279 -12.53 10.78 -7.37
C ASN A 279 -13.64 11.13 -8.37
N LYS A 280 -13.56 10.62 -9.61
CA LYS A 280 -14.58 10.79 -10.63
C LYS A 280 -15.90 10.10 -10.28
N LEU A 281 -15.82 8.86 -9.74
CA LEU A 281 -17.00 8.14 -9.27
C LEU A 281 -17.71 8.93 -8.16
N CYS A 282 -16.98 9.42 -7.17
CA CYS A 282 -17.51 10.23 -6.07
C CYS A 282 -18.02 11.61 -6.54
N ALA A 283 -17.48 12.14 -7.63
CA ALA A 283 -17.98 13.35 -8.29
C ALA A 283 -19.24 13.10 -9.18
N GLY A 284 -19.79 11.88 -9.22
CA GLY A 284 -21.03 11.55 -9.93
C GLY A 284 -20.82 10.94 -11.35
N GLU A 285 -19.59 10.73 -11.81
CA GLU A 285 -19.37 9.99 -13.06
C GLU A 285 -19.66 8.50 -12.82
N ASN A 286 -20.57 7.90 -13.61
CA ASN A 286 -20.88 6.47 -13.51
C ASN A 286 -19.74 5.64 -14.12
N ILE A 287 -18.74 5.32 -13.31
CA ILE A 287 -17.58 4.50 -13.69
C ILE A 287 -17.73 3.12 -13.07
N ASP A 288 -17.53 2.09 -13.87
CA ASP A 288 -17.59 0.69 -13.44
C ASP A 288 -16.18 0.13 -13.21
N PHE A 289 -15.99 -0.48 -12.04
CA PHE A 289 -14.83 -1.30 -11.68
C PHE A 289 -15.25 -2.37 -10.68
N PRO A 290 -14.49 -3.46 -10.52
CA PRO A 290 -14.87 -4.54 -9.64
C PRO A 290 -15.09 -4.06 -8.21
N TYR A 291 -16.19 -4.51 -7.58
CA TYR A 291 -16.55 -4.21 -6.19
C TYR A 291 -16.73 -2.72 -5.88
N ARG A 292 -17.06 -1.88 -6.88
CA ARG A 292 -17.28 -0.44 -6.70
C ARG A 292 -18.39 -0.14 -5.69
N ASP A 293 -19.44 -0.96 -5.64
CA ASP A 293 -20.56 -0.73 -4.72
C ASP A 293 -20.18 -0.99 -3.25
N ILE A 294 -19.21 -1.89 -3.00
CA ILE A 294 -18.58 -2.07 -1.70
C ILE A 294 -17.77 -0.83 -1.33
N PHE A 295 -16.96 -0.30 -2.27
CA PHE A 295 -16.26 0.97 -2.06
C PHE A 295 -17.24 2.10 -1.71
N LEU A 296 -18.31 2.27 -2.49
CA LEU A 296 -19.32 3.31 -2.26
C LEU A 296 -20.05 3.12 -0.93
N HIS A 297 -20.31 1.87 -0.50
CA HIS A 297 -20.88 1.58 0.80
C HIS A 297 -20.01 2.15 1.93
N TYR A 298 -18.73 1.80 1.96
CA TYR A 298 -17.83 2.29 3.00
C TYR A 298 -17.52 3.79 2.85
N ARG A 299 -17.35 4.30 1.61
CA ARG A 299 -17.10 5.74 1.39
C ARG A 299 -18.20 6.62 1.96
N TYR A 300 -19.45 6.21 1.85
CA TYR A 300 -20.62 6.96 2.29
C TYR A 300 -21.30 6.37 3.53
N TYR A 301 -20.59 5.55 4.31
CA TYR A 301 -21.14 4.85 5.47
C TYR A 301 -21.82 5.79 6.48
N HIS A 302 -21.17 6.92 6.81
CA HIS A 302 -21.73 7.95 7.71
C HIS A 302 -22.52 9.05 6.98
N GLN A 303 -22.56 9.05 5.65
CA GLN A 303 -23.20 10.08 4.84
C GLN A 303 -23.93 9.45 3.65
N PRO A 304 -24.85 8.50 3.88
CA PRO A 304 -25.50 7.74 2.79
C PRO A 304 -26.30 8.62 1.85
N GLU A 305 -26.78 9.78 2.32
CA GLU A 305 -27.51 10.78 1.52
C GLU A 305 -26.62 11.48 0.47
N LYS A 306 -25.29 11.48 0.68
CA LYS A 306 -24.32 12.06 -0.27
C LYS A 306 -23.84 11.06 -1.33
N ARG A 307 -24.24 9.78 -1.22
CA ARG A 307 -23.86 8.77 -2.20
C ARG A 307 -24.39 9.14 -3.59
N PRO A 308 -23.54 9.18 -4.63
CA PRO A 308 -23.96 9.53 -5.98
C PRO A 308 -25.04 8.60 -6.50
N GLN A 309 -26.06 9.18 -7.14
CA GLN A 309 -27.09 8.47 -7.88
C GLN A 309 -26.75 8.52 -9.38
N PHE A 310 -26.65 7.36 -10.01
CA PHE A 310 -26.24 7.27 -11.40
C PHE A 310 -27.44 7.06 -12.32
N THR A 311 -27.66 7.99 -13.24
CA THR A 311 -28.74 7.92 -14.25
C THR A 311 -28.22 7.51 -15.62
N THR A 312 -26.92 7.51 -15.84
CA THR A 312 -26.27 7.15 -17.10
C THR A 312 -25.73 5.72 -17.07
N LYS A 313 -25.49 5.12 -18.25
CA LYS A 313 -24.85 3.81 -18.35
C LYS A 313 -23.43 3.88 -17.79
N ALA A 314 -23.03 2.88 -17.01
CA ALA A 314 -21.71 2.77 -16.45
C ALA A 314 -20.63 2.62 -17.55
N LYS A 315 -19.51 3.31 -17.37
CA LYS A 315 -18.34 3.27 -18.27
C LYS A 315 -17.22 2.47 -17.57
N PRO A 316 -16.62 1.46 -18.22
CA PRO A 316 -15.48 0.76 -17.65
C PRO A 316 -14.31 1.70 -17.32
N TYR A 317 -13.68 1.54 -16.15
CA TYR A 317 -12.56 2.36 -15.70
C TYR A 317 -11.30 2.25 -16.57
N ASN A 318 -11.15 1.12 -17.30
CA ASN A 318 -9.98 0.79 -18.11
C ASN A 318 -10.23 0.95 -19.62
N GLN A 319 -11.22 1.77 -20.02
CA GLN A 319 -11.47 2.02 -21.44
C GLN A 319 -10.20 2.53 -22.14
N PRO A 320 -9.81 1.93 -23.26
CA PRO A 320 -8.75 2.49 -24.09
C PRO A 320 -9.17 3.90 -24.56
N PRO A 321 -8.23 4.84 -24.67
CA PRO A 321 -8.53 6.18 -25.16
C PRO A 321 -9.20 6.09 -26.54
N SER A 322 -10.27 6.87 -26.73
CA SER A 322 -11.02 6.91 -27.99
C SER A 322 -10.09 7.21 -29.18
N LEU A 323 -10.47 6.80 -30.37
CA LEU A 323 -9.69 7.09 -31.58
C LEU A 323 -9.38 8.58 -31.72
N THR A 324 -10.37 9.44 -31.41
CA THR A 324 -10.19 10.90 -31.36
C THR A 324 -9.11 11.32 -30.37
N THR A 325 -9.11 10.81 -29.15
CA THR A 325 -8.06 11.09 -28.14
C THR A 325 -6.68 10.60 -28.60
N LYS A 326 -6.59 9.46 -29.29
CA LYS A 326 -5.34 8.97 -29.87
C LYS A 326 -4.81 9.88 -30.98
N VAL A 327 -5.71 10.40 -31.83
CA VAL A 327 -5.39 11.34 -32.91
C VAL A 327 -4.91 12.68 -32.34
N PHE A 328 -5.62 13.26 -31.35
CA PHE A 328 -5.20 14.50 -30.70
C PHE A 328 -3.85 14.37 -30.01
N LYS A 329 -3.57 13.23 -29.33
CA LYS A 329 -2.27 12.95 -28.73
C LYS A 329 -1.15 12.83 -29.77
N LYS A 330 -1.43 12.22 -30.93
CA LYS A 330 -0.48 12.14 -32.05
C LYS A 330 -0.19 13.51 -32.69
N LEU A 331 -1.15 14.42 -32.63
CA LEU A 331 -1.05 15.78 -33.20
C LEU A 331 -0.49 16.80 -32.18
N GLY A 332 -0.12 16.38 -30.95
CA GLY A 332 0.37 17.29 -29.90
C GLY A 332 -0.68 18.24 -29.35
N LEU A 333 -1.97 18.01 -29.60
CA LEU A 333 -3.11 18.87 -29.27
C LEU A 333 -3.84 18.48 -27.97
N SER A 334 -3.32 17.54 -27.19
CA SER A 334 -3.89 17.17 -25.89
C SER A 334 -3.31 18.04 -24.78
N ARG A 335 -4.22 18.78 -24.10
CA ARG A 335 -3.95 19.44 -22.81
C ARG A 335 -3.73 18.43 -21.70
#